data_37770ba2ea30950a2d8537424d486e79
#
_entry.id   37770ba2ea30950a2d8537424d486e79
#
_cell.length_a   1.000
_cell.length_b   1.000
_cell.length_c   1.000
_cell.angle_alpha   90.00
_cell.angle_beta   90.00
_cell.angle_gamma   90.00
#
_symmetry.space_group_name_H-M   'P 1'
#
loop_
_entity.id
_entity.type
_entity.pdbx_description
1 polymer ?
#
loop_
_entity_poly.entity_id
_entity_poly.type
_entity_poly.pdbx_seq_one_letter_code
_entity_poly.pdbx_strand_id
1 'polypeptide(L)'
;SRTGGIVGSLYNGKMSGCRNYGAVSNVATAGVASYVAGIAGIVDGSGDAAGAITLDGCHNHGPVMTSLGLGNAVAGITASVMKTAVNTTISNCTNAGEIRFDNAGTSAAHRIGGIVAYIVDSCPTLVIDNCTNKGTVVSNMNGNCFIGGIAGVNYAAAIRDCTNEAEVKFVQANAAGAGYLCIGGIAGQTYSGAKVTGCANRAAVSSDKLQVTRIGGIVGTHNASTIDDCSNSGDITLAYTATANNWEAAGGIVGFYDGTDGTAVTNGCTNSGKVWATVNSSNANIGAGGIAGIIKSGNATNNTNDGAVWMHNAQAGKSSYAGGIVGYDYNTKDKSAVTGNVNNGAVQATVEGTSALLAAGGIIGRNDVGAVSGCRNFGAVACALHAGALVGWNKKSVEDSAAGGSVNGTALTGTNYAELAVGFQDGGSSSGITFGEK
;
A
#
# COMPACT_ATOMS: atom_id res chain seq x y z
N SER A 1 -10.17 26.80 -2.16
CA SER A 1 -10.02 27.38 -0.80
C SER A 1 -8.85 26.76 -0.07
N ARG A 2 -8.32 27.48 0.91
CA ARG A 2 -7.19 27.06 1.77
C ARG A 2 -7.60 27.30 3.21
N THR A 3 -7.89 26.24 3.93
CA THR A 3 -8.42 26.32 5.30
C THR A 3 -7.49 25.55 6.26
N GLY A 4 -6.96 26.23 7.24
CA GLY A 4 -6.19 25.62 8.33
C GLY A 4 -6.73 26.07 9.66
N GLY A 5 -6.66 25.19 10.67
CA GLY A 5 -7.08 25.53 12.03
C GLY A 5 -6.23 26.65 12.67
N ILE A 6 -4.99 26.83 12.20
CA ILE A 6 -4.08 27.89 12.66
C ILE A 6 -3.81 28.88 11.51
N VAL A 7 -3.43 28.40 10.32
CA VAL A 7 -3.13 29.27 9.17
C VAL A 7 -3.64 28.67 7.87
N GLY A 8 -4.22 29.51 6.99
CA GLY A 8 -4.70 29.06 5.68
C GLY A 8 -3.55 28.75 4.72
N SER A 9 -2.47 29.53 4.72
CA SER A 9 -1.30 29.37 3.86
C SER A 9 -0.02 29.79 4.59
N LEU A 10 0.99 28.93 4.52
CA LEU A 10 2.34 29.20 5.05
C LEU A 10 3.30 29.27 3.85
N TYR A 11 3.80 30.47 3.54
CA TYR A 11 4.72 30.72 2.42
C TYR A 11 6.18 30.72 2.83
N ASN A 12 6.49 30.96 4.10
CA ASN A 12 7.82 31.07 4.63
C ASN A 12 7.82 30.94 6.15
N GLY A 13 8.95 30.53 6.73
CA GLY A 13 9.19 30.56 8.17
C GLY A 13 8.86 29.28 8.93
N LYS A 14 8.68 29.42 10.24
CA LYS A 14 8.57 28.29 11.16
C LYS A 14 7.25 28.34 11.95
N MET A 15 6.58 27.19 12.02
CA MET A 15 5.53 26.91 12.99
C MET A 15 6.04 25.84 13.98
N SER A 16 6.00 26.12 15.27
CA SER A 16 6.49 25.18 16.27
C SER A 16 5.51 25.07 17.44
N GLY A 17 5.22 23.86 17.88
CA GLY A 17 4.36 23.58 19.03
C GLY A 17 2.91 24.06 18.89
N CYS A 18 2.46 24.36 17.68
CA CYS A 18 1.08 24.81 17.44
C CYS A 18 0.07 23.69 17.72
N ARG A 19 -1.07 24.06 18.31
CA ARG A 19 -2.10 23.09 18.69
C ARG A 19 -3.47 23.53 18.21
N ASN A 20 -4.17 22.66 17.51
CA ASN A 20 -5.57 22.82 17.16
C ASN A 20 -6.43 21.83 17.94
N TYR A 21 -7.39 22.33 18.69
CA TYR A 21 -8.39 21.51 19.40
C TYR A 21 -9.79 21.61 18.78
N GLY A 22 -10.00 22.62 17.93
CA GLY A 22 -11.28 22.86 17.28
C GLY A 22 -11.47 22.02 16.03
N ALA A 23 -12.71 21.76 15.68
CA ALA A 23 -13.05 21.16 14.40
C ALA A 23 -12.68 22.11 13.25
N VAL A 24 -12.08 21.58 12.20
CA VAL A 24 -11.79 22.31 10.97
C VAL A 24 -12.62 21.72 9.85
N SER A 25 -13.52 22.50 9.30
CA SER A 25 -14.38 22.02 8.20
C SER A 25 -14.48 23.05 7.08
N ASN A 26 -14.66 22.55 5.88
CA ASN A 26 -14.97 23.35 4.73
C ASN A 26 -16.03 22.66 3.88
N VAL A 27 -17.13 23.35 3.64
CA VAL A 27 -18.12 22.97 2.64
C VAL A 27 -17.71 23.65 1.33
N ALA A 28 -16.95 22.94 0.50
CA ALA A 28 -16.46 23.48 -0.75
C ALA A 28 -17.61 23.69 -1.74
N THR A 29 -17.56 24.79 -2.49
CA THR A 29 -18.44 24.99 -3.64
C THR A 29 -18.07 23.97 -4.73
N ALA A 30 -19.08 23.38 -5.37
CA ALA A 30 -18.84 22.45 -6.48
C ALA A 30 -17.92 23.10 -7.55
N GLY A 31 -16.90 22.35 -7.99
CA GLY A 31 -15.96 22.82 -9.01
C GLY A 31 -14.72 23.57 -8.51
N VAL A 32 -14.54 23.76 -7.20
CA VAL A 32 -13.37 24.46 -6.64
C VAL A 32 -12.49 23.50 -5.81
N ALA A 33 -11.19 23.48 -6.10
CA ALA A 33 -10.22 22.74 -5.27
C ALA A 33 -10.19 23.26 -3.83
N SER A 34 -10.16 22.35 -2.86
CA SER A 34 -10.18 22.66 -1.45
C SER A 34 -9.03 21.97 -0.71
N TYR A 35 -8.31 22.75 0.09
CA TYR A 35 -7.18 22.29 0.94
C TYR A 35 -7.55 22.55 2.39
N VAL A 36 -7.81 21.51 3.16
CA VAL A 36 -8.32 21.61 4.52
C VAL A 36 -7.40 20.85 5.49
N ALA A 37 -6.90 21.52 6.51
CA ALA A 37 -6.02 20.87 7.49
C ALA A 37 -6.21 21.39 8.91
N GLY A 38 -5.83 20.58 9.88
CA GLY A 38 -5.89 20.95 11.30
C GLY A 38 -4.94 22.09 11.66
N ILE A 39 -3.79 22.21 11.01
CA ILE A 39 -2.78 23.24 11.31
C ILE A 39 -2.63 24.24 10.15
N ALA A 40 -2.12 23.83 8.99
CA ALA A 40 -1.87 24.70 7.85
C ALA A 40 -2.60 24.17 6.60
N GLY A 41 -3.45 24.99 5.98
CA GLY A 41 -4.16 24.60 4.76
C GLY A 41 -3.20 24.23 3.64
N ILE A 42 -2.21 25.06 3.35
CA ILE A 42 -1.09 24.76 2.45
C ILE A 42 0.25 25.24 3.01
N VAL A 43 1.31 24.56 2.57
CA VAL A 43 2.71 24.99 2.69
C VAL A 43 3.23 25.22 1.29
N ASP A 44 3.74 26.42 0.99
CA ASP A 44 4.15 26.82 -0.37
C ASP A 44 5.47 27.61 -0.33
N GLY A 45 6.53 26.98 -0.76
CA GLY A 45 7.88 27.58 -0.81
C GLY A 45 8.21 28.27 -2.12
N SER A 46 7.23 28.75 -2.88
CA SER A 46 7.41 29.35 -4.22
C SER A 46 7.83 30.83 -4.20
N GLY A 47 7.93 31.47 -3.03
CA GLY A 47 8.29 32.90 -2.93
C GLY A 47 9.79 33.17 -3.18
N ASP A 48 10.10 34.32 -3.81
CA ASP A 48 11.48 34.75 -4.13
C ASP A 48 12.40 34.93 -2.91
N ALA A 49 11.83 35.01 -1.71
CA ALA A 49 12.56 35.08 -0.44
C ALA A 49 12.44 33.78 0.39
N ALA A 50 12.28 32.64 -0.28
CA ALA A 50 12.01 31.37 0.37
C ALA A 50 13.18 30.92 1.28
N GLY A 51 13.05 31.19 2.56
CA GLY A 51 13.82 30.54 3.62
C GLY A 51 13.27 29.14 3.90
N ALA A 52 13.99 28.35 4.68
CA ALA A 52 13.52 27.03 5.09
C ALA A 52 12.14 27.12 5.76
N ILE A 53 11.24 26.20 5.39
CA ILE A 53 9.92 26.08 5.99
C ILE A 53 9.94 24.91 6.98
N THR A 54 9.51 25.16 8.20
CA THR A 54 9.49 24.13 9.25
C THR A 54 8.14 24.10 9.95
N LEU A 55 7.55 22.93 10.02
CA LEU A 55 6.47 22.61 10.95
C LEU A 55 7.01 21.57 11.94
N ASP A 56 7.19 21.97 13.20
CA ASP A 56 7.83 21.13 14.20
C ASP A 56 6.98 21.04 15.47
N GLY A 57 6.72 19.82 15.96
CA GLY A 57 5.95 19.59 17.18
C GLY A 57 4.53 20.15 17.12
N CYS A 58 3.91 20.21 15.95
CA CYS A 58 2.53 20.69 15.80
C CYS A 58 1.53 19.56 16.02
N HIS A 59 0.42 19.84 16.73
CA HIS A 59 -0.55 18.83 17.13
C HIS A 59 -1.98 19.22 16.72
N ASN A 60 -2.62 18.36 15.94
CA ASN A 60 -4.04 18.46 15.68
C ASN A 60 -4.81 17.47 16.53
N HIS A 61 -5.73 17.96 17.35
CA HIS A 61 -6.64 17.16 18.18
C HIS A 61 -8.09 17.20 17.67
N GLY A 62 -8.45 18.26 16.93
CA GLY A 62 -9.79 18.44 16.42
C GLY A 62 -10.02 17.63 15.12
N PRO A 63 -11.25 17.24 14.85
CA PRO A 63 -11.58 16.59 13.57
C PRO A 63 -11.39 17.54 12.40
N VAL A 64 -10.95 17.00 11.26
CA VAL A 64 -10.78 17.74 10.00
C VAL A 64 -11.65 17.10 8.94
N MET A 65 -12.59 17.85 8.42
CA MET A 65 -13.59 17.34 7.49
C MET A 65 -13.77 18.24 6.27
N THR A 66 -14.04 17.64 5.12
CA THR A 66 -14.53 18.36 3.94
C THR A 66 -15.59 17.56 3.23
N SER A 67 -16.48 18.27 2.57
CA SER A 67 -17.48 17.71 1.68
C SER A 67 -17.56 18.56 0.42
N LEU A 68 -17.76 17.94 -0.75
CA LEU A 68 -17.87 18.58 -2.06
C LEU A 68 -16.61 19.33 -2.56
N GLY A 69 -16.35 19.29 -3.84
CA GLY A 69 -15.28 20.01 -4.52
C GLY A 69 -14.49 19.16 -5.52
N LEU A 70 -13.72 19.80 -6.39
CA LEU A 70 -12.80 19.17 -7.33
C LEU A 70 -11.37 19.13 -6.75
N GLY A 71 -10.71 17.98 -6.77
CA GLY A 71 -9.28 17.88 -6.45
C GLY A 71 -8.91 18.25 -5.00
N ASN A 72 -9.64 17.74 -4.02
CA ASN A 72 -9.44 18.11 -2.61
C ASN A 72 -8.27 17.39 -1.96
N ALA A 73 -7.70 18.07 -0.97
CA ALA A 73 -6.72 17.49 -0.05
C ALA A 73 -7.14 17.79 1.39
N VAL A 74 -7.17 16.76 2.24
CA VAL A 74 -7.58 16.85 3.65
C VAL A 74 -6.56 16.16 4.54
N ALA A 75 -6.06 16.84 5.56
CA ALA A 75 -5.07 16.26 6.46
C ALA A 75 -5.10 16.84 7.88
N GLY A 76 -4.44 16.13 8.80
CA GLY A 76 -4.31 16.60 10.19
C GLY A 76 -3.38 17.78 10.35
N ILE A 77 -2.26 17.81 9.65
CA ILE A 77 -1.24 18.87 9.82
C ILE A 77 -1.24 19.83 8.62
N THR A 78 -1.01 19.35 7.39
CA THR A 78 -1.12 20.22 6.20
C THR A 78 -1.78 19.51 5.04
N ALA A 79 -2.71 20.16 4.37
CA ALA A 79 -3.43 19.52 3.27
C ALA A 79 -2.55 19.38 2.04
N SER A 80 -1.72 20.36 1.72
CA SER A 80 -0.79 20.25 0.60
C SER A 80 0.53 20.93 0.88
N VAL A 81 1.61 20.28 0.42
CA VAL A 81 2.92 20.89 0.26
C VAL A 81 3.12 21.13 -1.22
N MET A 82 3.11 22.40 -1.56
CA MET A 82 3.24 22.88 -2.91
C MET A 82 4.70 23.10 -3.27
N LYS A 83 5.24 23.65 -4.08
CA LYS A 83 6.62 23.84 -4.49
C LYS A 83 7.54 24.17 -3.29
N THR A 84 8.60 23.37 -3.12
CA THR A 84 9.66 23.67 -2.13
C THR A 84 11.00 23.85 -2.86
N ALA A 85 11.36 25.08 -3.13
CA ALA A 85 12.69 25.43 -3.66
C ALA A 85 13.81 25.32 -2.60
N VAL A 86 13.44 25.08 -1.33
CA VAL A 86 14.33 25.11 -0.15
C VAL A 86 13.98 23.96 0.79
N ASN A 87 14.89 23.69 1.72
CA ASN A 87 14.69 22.65 2.73
C ASN A 87 13.40 22.86 3.51
N THR A 88 12.44 21.99 3.32
CA THR A 88 11.17 21.98 4.03
C THR A 88 11.09 20.74 4.92
N THR A 89 10.73 20.94 6.19
CA THR A 89 10.65 19.87 7.17
C THR A 89 9.32 19.90 7.90
N ILE A 90 8.67 18.74 8.00
CA ILE A 90 7.52 18.51 8.87
C ILE A 90 7.95 17.43 9.86
N SER A 91 8.20 17.82 11.11
CA SER A 91 8.79 16.92 12.11
C SER A 91 8.03 16.89 13.42
N ASN A 92 8.08 15.76 14.12
CA ASN A 92 7.53 15.57 15.46
C ASN A 92 6.05 15.98 15.56
N CYS A 93 5.31 15.96 14.45
CA CYS A 93 3.93 16.38 14.39
C CYS A 93 2.98 15.20 14.69
N THR A 94 1.86 15.49 15.35
CA THR A 94 0.88 14.47 15.70
C THR A 94 -0.51 14.89 15.25
N ASN A 95 -1.21 13.99 14.58
CA ASN A 95 -2.64 14.09 14.37
C ASN A 95 -3.36 13.11 15.29
N ALA A 96 -4.27 13.58 16.13
CA ALA A 96 -5.15 12.77 16.97
C ALA A 96 -6.65 12.94 16.60
N GLY A 97 -6.96 13.94 15.76
CA GLY A 97 -8.32 14.15 15.26
C GLY A 97 -8.67 13.24 14.09
N GLU A 98 -9.95 12.89 13.97
CA GLU A 98 -10.45 12.18 12.79
C GLU A 98 -10.23 13.01 11.52
N ILE A 99 -9.74 12.39 10.47
CA ILE A 99 -9.65 12.98 9.13
C ILE A 99 -10.70 12.33 8.26
N ARG A 100 -11.67 13.14 7.81
CA ARG A 100 -12.82 12.61 7.09
C ARG A 100 -13.09 13.37 5.80
N PHE A 101 -13.29 12.62 4.74
CA PHE A 101 -13.76 13.15 3.47
C PHE A 101 -15.06 12.44 3.07
N ASP A 102 -16.15 13.21 3.02
CA ASP A 102 -17.47 12.73 2.63
C ASP A 102 -17.89 13.41 1.32
N ASN A 103 -18.09 12.64 0.24
CA ASN A 103 -18.64 13.21 -1.00
C ASN A 103 -19.42 12.19 -1.84
N ALA A 104 -20.55 12.62 -2.35
CA ALA A 104 -21.46 11.79 -3.12
C ALA A 104 -21.26 11.79 -4.64
N GLY A 105 -20.28 12.52 -5.19
CA GLY A 105 -20.09 12.48 -6.64
C GLY A 105 -19.19 13.53 -7.25
N THR A 106 -17.95 13.20 -7.58
CA THR A 106 -17.14 13.83 -8.62
C THR A 106 -16.08 12.87 -9.14
N SER A 107 -15.63 13.07 -10.39
CA SER A 107 -14.57 12.26 -11.02
C SER A 107 -13.15 12.76 -10.72
N ALA A 108 -12.95 13.71 -9.82
CA ALA A 108 -11.64 14.28 -9.52
C ALA A 108 -10.80 13.42 -8.56
N ALA A 109 -9.50 13.61 -8.58
CA ALA A 109 -8.57 12.93 -7.67
C ALA A 109 -8.58 13.58 -6.27
N HIS A 110 -8.78 12.79 -5.24
CA HIS A 110 -8.85 13.23 -3.86
C HIS A 110 -7.73 12.60 -3.04
N ARG A 111 -7.17 13.37 -2.12
CA ARG A 111 -5.99 12.99 -1.33
C ARG A 111 -6.27 13.22 0.14
N ILE A 112 -6.03 12.21 0.93
CA ILE A 112 -6.36 12.21 2.35
C ILE A 112 -5.15 11.66 3.11
N GLY A 113 -4.67 12.40 4.10
CA GLY A 113 -3.54 11.96 4.92
C GLY A 113 -3.69 12.33 6.38
N GLY A 114 -3.25 11.48 7.27
CA GLY A 114 -3.24 11.80 8.70
C GLY A 114 -2.34 13.00 9.01
N ILE A 115 -1.23 13.15 8.32
CA ILE A 115 -0.27 14.25 8.47
C ILE A 115 -0.29 15.20 7.27
N VAL A 116 -0.06 14.68 6.05
CA VAL A 116 -0.04 15.46 4.81
C VAL A 116 -0.92 14.79 3.77
N ALA A 117 -1.82 15.50 3.09
CA ALA A 117 -2.64 14.84 2.07
C ALA A 117 -1.96 14.81 0.70
N TYR A 118 -1.32 15.88 0.28
CA TYR A 118 -0.76 16.00 -1.06
C TYR A 118 0.63 16.65 -1.06
N ILE A 119 1.61 15.91 -1.54
CA ILE A 119 2.96 16.37 -1.79
C ILE A 119 3.17 16.39 -3.29
N VAL A 120 3.37 17.57 -3.89
CA VAL A 120 3.57 17.72 -5.33
C VAL A 120 4.97 17.27 -5.77
N ASP A 121 5.16 17.05 -7.06
CA ASP A 121 6.41 16.58 -7.68
C ASP A 121 7.61 17.55 -7.52
N SER A 122 7.34 18.81 -7.30
CA SER A 122 8.36 19.87 -7.12
C SER A 122 8.83 20.01 -5.65
N CYS A 123 8.75 18.96 -4.84
CA CYS A 123 9.14 18.96 -3.43
C CYS A 123 10.26 17.94 -3.08
N PRO A 124 11.38 17.85 -3.83
CA PRO A 124 12.38 16.81 -3.61
C PRO A 124 13.19 16.97 -2.31
N THR A 125 13.16 18.15 -1.70
CA THR A 125 13.86 18.45 -0.44
C THR A 125 12.95 18.36 0.79
N LEU A 126 11.67 18.02 0.62
CA LEU A 126 10.75 17.83 1.72
C LEU A 126 11.10 16.57 2.51
N VAL A 127 11.16 16.74 3.82
CA VAL A 127 11.29 15.62 4.77
C VAL A 127 10.12 15.64 5.73
N ILE A 128 9.43 14.52 5.86
CA ILE A 128 8.44 14.25 6.91
C ILE A 128 9.08 13.24 7.85
N ASP A 129 9.33 13.65 9.09
CA ASP A 129 10.18 12.95 10.03
C ASP A 129 9.52 12.78 11.40
N ASN A 130 9.55 11.57 11.96
CA ASN A 130 9.05 11.30 13.31
C ASN A 130 7.64 11.83 13.57
N CYS A 131 6.73 11.70 12.59
CA CYS A 131 5.34 12.13 12.72
C CYS A 131 4.44 10.94 13.07
N THR A 132 3.39 11.19 13.86
CA THR A 132 2.47 10.14 14.30
C THR A 132 1.02 10.49 13.96
N ASN A 133 0.34 9.59 13.30
CA ASN A 133 -1.11 9.66 13.15
C ASN A 133 -1.80 8.72 14.15
N LYS A 134 -2.67 9.31 15.00
CA LYS A 134 -3.52 8.65 16.00
C LYS A 134 -5.02 8.82 15.72
N GLY A 135 -5.36 9.62 14.73
CA GLY A 135 -6.74 9.86 14.31
C GLY A 135 -7.12 8.99 13.13
N THR A 136 -8.32 8.42 13.16
CA THR A 136 -8.84 7.62 12.05
C THR A 136 -8.87 8.43 10.75
N VAL A 137 -8.46 7.81 9.65
CA VAL A 137 -8.49 8.42 8.31
C VAL A 137 -9.57 7.71 7.49
N VAL A 138 -10.64 8.41 7.15
CA VAL A 138 -11.83 7.83 6.52
C VAL A 138 -12.22 8.56 5.25
N SER A 139 -12.59 7.80 4.23
CA SER A 139 -13.24 8.34 3.03
C SER A 139 -14.39 7.46 2.59
N ASN A 140 -15.45 8.09 2.05
CA ASN A 140 -16.59 7.40 1.42
C ASN A 140 -16.83 7.86 -0.03
N MET A 141 -15.80 8.33 -0.69
CA MET A 141 -15.89 9.00 -1.99
C MET A 141 -16.08 8.10 -3.20
N ASN A 142 -16.70 8.67 -4.24
CA ASN A 142 -16.62 8.17 -5.61
C ASN A 142 -15.47 8.87 -6.37
N GLY A 143 -14.79 8.15 -7.29
CA GLY A 143 -13.67 8.68 -8.08
C GLY A 143 -12.30 8.24 -7.58
N ASN A 144 -11.24 8.86 -8.09
CA ASN A 144 -9.88 8.53 -7.68
C ASN A 144 -9.63 9.00 -6.24
N CYS A 145 -9.25 8.09 -5.38
CA CYS A 145 -9.01 8.37 -3.97
C CYS A 145 -7.68 7.79 -3.51
N PHE A 146 -6.87 8.63 -2.86
CA PHE A 146 -5.56 8.28 -2.34
C PHE A 146 -5.54 8.55 -0.84
N ILE A 147 -5.48 7.50 -0.03
CA ILE A 147 -5.62 7.57 1.41
C ILE A 147 -4.38 7.00 2.08
N GLY A 148 -3.76 7.77 2.97
CA GLY A 148 -2.64 7.29 3.78
C GLY A 148 -2.74 7.73 5.24
N GLY A 149 -2.26 6.91 6.13
CA GLY A 149 -2.18 7.27 7.55
C GLY A 149 -1.24 8.44 7.81
N ILE A 150 -0.21 8.63 6.99
CA ILE A 150 0.71 9.76 7.02
C ILE A 150 0.51 10.65 5.80
N ALA A 151 0.59 10.11 4.57
CA ALA A 151 0.49 10.89 3.34
C ALA A 151 -0.54 10.31 2.36
N GLY A 152 -1.41 11.14 1.78
CA GLY A 152 -2.32 10.68 0.72
C GLY A 152 -1.53 10.35 -0.56
N VAL A 153 -0.80 11.31 -1.10
CA VAL A 153 0.11 11.15 -2.26
C VAL A 153 1.46 11.76 -1.96
N ASN A 154 2.52 11.00 -2.23
CA ASN A 154 3.90 11.44 -2.13
C ASN A 154 4.61 11.34 -3.48
N TYR A 155 4.89 12.46 -4.14
CA TYR A 155 5.62 12.47 -5.41
C TYR A 155 7.14 12.40 -5.25
N ALA A 156 7.73 13.04 -4.22
CA ALA A 156 9.19 13.17 -4.17
C ALA A 156 9.80 13.25 -2.77
N ALA A 157 8.98 13.35 -1.71
CA ALA A 157 9.48 13.58 -0.37
C ALA A 157 10.06 12.32 0.28
N ALA A 158 10.97 12.53 1.24
CA ALA A 158 11.37 11.50 2.19
C ALA A 158 10.40 11.46 3.37
N ILE A 159 9.77 10.31 3.63
CA ILE A 159 8.97 10.02 4.83
C ILE A 159 9.79 9.05 5.68
N ARG A 160 10.19 9.47 6.89
CA ARG A 160 11.08 8.71 7.76
C ARG A 160 10.50 8.56 9.15
N ASP A 161 10.70 7.41 9.76
CA ASP A 161 10.42 7.12 11.17
C ASP A 161 9.00 7.53 11.62
N CYS A 162 8.05 7.55 10.67
CA CYS A 162 6.68 7.93 10.92
C CYS A 162 5.83 6.71 11.31
N THR A 163 4.86 6.94 12.20
CA THR A 163 3.99 5.87 12.70
C THR A 163 2.52 6.19 12.45
N ASN A 164 1.80 5.23 11.88
CA ASN A 164 0.35 5.23 11.90
C ASN A 164 -0.19 4.28 12.97
N GLU A 165 -0.95 4.82 13.93
CA GLU A 165 -1.56 4.08 15.05
C GLU A 165 -3.09 4.01 14.95
N ALA A 166 -3.68 4.57 13.88
CA ALA A 166 -5.12 4.62 13.71
C ALA A 166 -5.59 4.01 12.39
N GLU A 167 -6.80 3.50 12.40
CA GLU A 167 -7.41 2.86 11.24
C GLU A 167 -7.42 3.79 10.01
N VAL A 168 -7.05 3.23 8.86
CA VAL A 168 -7.17 3.88 7.56
C VAL A 168 -8.20 3.11 6.74
N LYS A 169 -9.33 3.73 6.43
CA LYS A 169 -10.41 3.01 5.77
C LYS A 169 -11.12 3.78 4.68
N PHE A 170 -11.56 3.02 3.72
CA PHE A 170 -12.55 3.44 2.74
C PHE A 170 -13.87 2.72 3.00
N VAL A 171 -14.96 3.49 3.12
CA VAL A 171 -16.32 2.98 3.30
C VAL A 171 -17.16 3.50 2.14
N GLN A 172 -17.72 2.61 1.34
CA GLN A 172 -18.49 3.05 0.20
C GLN A 172 -19.91 3.50 0.58
N ALA A 173 -20.24 4.74 0.23
CA ALA A 173 -21.61 5.26 0.44
C ALA A 173 -22.57 4.95 -0.71
N ASN A 174 -22.10 4.76 -1.95
CA ASN A 174 -22.93 4.56 -3.14
C ASN A 174 -22.27 3.69 -4.22
N ALA A 175 -23.05 2.92 -4.97
CA ALA A 175 -22.61 1.94 -5.94
C ALA A 175 -22.04 2.50 -7.27
N ALA A 176 -22.03 3.79 -7.50
CA ALA A 176 -21.68 4.38 -8.79
C ALA A 176 -20.41 5.21 -8.74
N GLY A 177 -19.39 4.80 -9.48
CA GLY A 177 -18.22 5.64 -9.74
C GLY A 177 -16.99 4.84 -10.17
N ALA A 178 -16.50 5.05 -11.39
CA ALA A 178 -15.20 4.53 -11.83
C ALA A 178 -14.06 5.36 -11.23
N GLY A 179 -13.02 4.73 -10.69
CA GLY A 179 -11.85 5.42 -10.17
C GLY A 179 -10.90 4.47 -9.45
N TYR A 180 -9.66 4.93 -9.27
CA TYR A 180 -8.64 4.21 -8.52
C TYR A 180 -8.75 4.50 -7.03
N LEU A 181 -8.69 3.47 -6.23
CA LEU A 181 -8.55 3.59 -4.80
C LEU A 181 -7.19 3.04 -4.39
N CYS A 182 -6.33 3.92 -3.88
CA CYS A 182 -5.03 3.54 -3.33
C CYS A 182 -5.02 3.85 -1.84
N ILE A 183 -4.88 2.82 -1.01
CA ILE A 183 -4.91 2.96 0.44
C ILE A 183 -3.62 2.37 1.01
N GLY A 184 -2.95 3.14 1.87
CA GLY A 184 -1.79 2.66 2.61
C GLY A 184 -1.80 3.10 4.07
N GLY A 185 -1.25 2.30 4.94
CA GLY A 185 -1.10 2.68 6.34
C GLY A 185 -0.18 3.90 6.53
N ILE A 186 0.78 4.09 5.62
CA ILE A 186 1.66 5.25 5.58
C ILE A 186 1.31 6.15 4.39
N ALA A 187 1.32 5.64 3.16
CA ALA A 187 1.01 6.47 2.00
C ALA A 187 0.02 5.79 1.04
N GLY A 188 -0.96 6.53 0.54
CA GLY A 188 -1.88 6.01 -0.48
C GLY A 188 -1.14 5.70 -1.77
N GLN A 189 -0.32 6.62 -2.25
CA GLN A 189 0.52 6.44 -3.43
C GLN A 189 1.87 7.13 -3.30
N THR A 190 2.93 6.48 -3.82
CA THR A 190 4.27 7.05 -3.96
C THR A 190 4.67 7.09 -5.43
N TYR A 191 5.46 8.10 -5.82
CA TYR A 191 5.98 8.28 -7.17
C TYR A 191 7.50 8.34 -7.21
N SER A 192 8.08 8.53 -8.39
CA SER A 192 9.52 8.59 -8.65
C SER A 192 10.24 9.55 -7.72
N GLY A 193 11.27 9.05 -7.06
CA GLY A 193 12.09 9.83 -6.13
C GLY A 193 11.58 9.88 -4.70
N ALA A 194 10.34 9.44 -4.43
CA ALA A 194 9.87 9.31 -3.05
C ALA A 194 10.62 8.21 -2.30
N LYS A 195 10.85 8.44 -1.01
CA LYS A 195 11.46 7.46 -0.10
C LYS A 195 10.60 7.29 1.14
N VAL A 196 10.35 6.05 1.53
CA VAL A 196 9.65 5.71 2.78
C VAL A 196 10.56 4.77 3.56
N THR A 197 11.09 5.23 4.69
CA THR A 197 12.11 4.50 5.45
C THR A 197 11.79 4.44 6.92
N GLY A 198 11.97 3.28 7.58
CA GLY A 198 11.80 3.13 9.02
C GLY A 198 10.37 3.37 9.53
N CYS A 199 9.37 3.41 8.64
CA CYS A 199 8.00 3.73 9.01
C CYS A 199 7.23 2.49 9.52
N ALA A 200 6.28 2.73 10.44
CA ALA A 200 5.47 1.67 11.02
C ALA A 200 3.97 1.92 10.85
N ASN A 201 3.25 0.95 10.31
CA ASN A 201 1.80 0.89 10.43
C ASN A 201 1.40 -0.15 11.48
N ARG A 202 0.65 0.30 12.50
CA ARG A 202 0.20 -0.53 13.63
C ARG A 202 -1.30 -0.77 13.65
N ALA A 203 -2.02 -0.17 12.72
CA ALA A 203 -3.47 -0.22 12.70
C ALA A 203 -4.02 -0.82 11.40
N ALA A 204 -5.26 -1.26 11.43
CA ALA A 204 -5.91 -1.85 10.29
C ALA A 204 -6.00 -0.89 9.09
N VAL A 205 -5.83 -1.44 7.90
CA VAL A 205 -6.10 -0.76 6.63
C VAL A 205 -7.18 -1.54 5.90
N SER A 206 -8.30 -0.90 5.58
CA SER A 206 -9.45 -1.62 5.05
C SER A 206 -10.18 -0.89 3.92
N SER A 207 -10.78 -1.66 3.04
CA SER A 207 -11.69 -1.18 1.99
C SER A 207 -12.82 -2.16 1.76
N ASP A 208 -14.04 -1.63 1.65
CA ASP A 208 -15.25 -2.35 1.27
C ASP A 208 -15.80 -1.91 -0.11
N LYS A 209 -14.92 -1.52 -1.02
CA LYS A 209 -15.28 -0.82 -2.26
C LYS A 209 -15.58 -1.72 -3.47
N LEU A 210 -16.47 -1.19 -4.33
CA LEU A 210 -16.86 -1.69 -5.67
C LEU A 210 -15.93 -1.24 -6.82
N GLN A 211 -14.69 -0.79 -6.58
CA GLN A 211 -13.78 -0.26 -7.62
C GLN A 211 -12.36 -0.78 -7.45
N VAL A 212 -11.53 -0.56 -8.49
CA VAL A 212 -10.09 -0.87 -8.49
C VAL A 212 -9.45 -0.47 -7.18
N THR A 213 -9.11 -1.45 -6.37
CA THR A 213 -8.53 -1.20 -5.07
C THR A 213 -7.13 -1.76 -4.99
N ARG A 214 -6.20 -0.91 -4.57
CA ARG A 214 -4.81 -1.24 -4.29
C ARG A 214 -4.54 -0.87 -2.84
N ILE A 215 -4.41 -1.86 -2.00
CA ILE A 215 -4.32 -1.68 -0.56
C ILE A 215 -3.04 -2.29 -0.01
N GLY A 216 -2.29 -1.51 0.77
CA GLY A 216 -1.04 -1.96 1.39
C GLY A 216 -0.91 -1.49 2.84
N GLY A 217 -0.22 -2.26 3.65
CA GLY A 217 0.05 -1.90 5.03
C GLY A 217 0.93 -0.65 5.16
N ILE A 218 1.80 -0.42 4.20
CA ILE A 218 2.64 0.79 4.11
C ILE A 218 2.20 1.65 2.93
N VAL A 219 2.17 1.12 1.71
CA VAL A 219 1.83 1.90 0.51
C VAL A 219 0.80 1.19 -0.34
N GLY A 220 -0.27 1.91 -0.74
CA GLY A 220 -1.30 1.36 -1.64
C GLY A 220 -0.75 1.11 -3.04
N THR A 221 -0.18 2.13 -3.69
CA THR A 221 0.49 2.02 -4.99
C THR A 221 1.90 2.59 -4.93
N HIS A 222 2.85 1.77 -5.31
CA HIS A 222 4.28 2.07 -5.31
C HIS A 222 4.80 2.24 -6.74
N ASN A 223 5.21 3.45 -7.12
CA ASN A 223 5.66 3.76 -8.46
C ASN A 223 7.07 4.36 -8.43
N ALA A 224 8.06 3.60 -8.91
CA ALA A 224 9.45 4.03 -9.08
C ALA A 224 10.05 4.76 -7.86
N SER A 225 9.80 4.29 -6.66
CA SER A 225 10.24 4.82 -5.37
C SER A 225 10.94 3.74 -4.53
N THR A 226 11.38 4.05 -3.32
CA THR A 226 11.98 3.07 -2.40
C THR A 226 11.19 2.99 -1.09
N ILE A 227 11.02 1.79 -0.59
CA ILE A 227 10.42 1.49 0.72
C ILE A 227 11.43 0.59 1.45
N ASP A 228 12.07 1.13 2.46
CA ASP A 228 13.14 0.43 3.19
C ASP A 228 12.81 0.33 4.69
N ASP A 229 13.10 -0.82 5.29
CA ASP A 229 13.03 -1.07 6.74
C ASP A 229 11.70 -0.67 7.39
N CYS A 230 10.60 -0.81 6.65
CA CYS A 230 9.27 -0.48 7.13
C CYS A 230 8.57 -1.71 7.73
N SER A 231 7.66 -1.47 8.69
CA SER A 231 6.92 -2.55 9.34
C SER A 231 5.42 -2.35 9.30
N ASN A 232 4.68 -3.42 9.04
CA ASN A 232 3.23 -3.47 9.19
C ASN A 232 2.83 -4.55 10.19
N SER A 233 2.07 -4.17 11.21
CA SER A 233 1.43 -5.09 12.15
C SER A 233 -0.11 -5.01 12.13
N GLY A 234 -0.67 -4.06 11.38
CA GLY A 234 -2.10 -3.93 11.18
C GLY A 234 -2.64 -4.92 10.14
N ASP A 235 -3.85 -5.40 10.35
CA ASP A 235 -4.51 -6.27 9.38
C ASP A 235 -4.91 -5.49 8.12
N ILE A 236 -4.74 -6.11 6.96
CA ILE A 236 -5.12 -5.58 5.65
C ILE A 236 -6.35 -6.30 5.16
N THR A 237 -7.44 -5.57 4.97
CA THR A 237 -8.71 -6.13 4.51
C THR A 237 -9.18 -5.48 3.22
N LEU A 238 -9.24 -6.26 2.16
CA LEU A 238 -9.84 -5.89 0.88
C LEU A 238 -11.14 -6.68 0.71
N ALA A 239 -12.28 -5.98 0.73
CA ALA A 239 -13.56 -6.55 0.35
C ALA A 239 -14.06 -5.84 -0.92
N TYR A 240 -14.22 -6.59 -2.01
CA TYR A 240 -14.55 -6.07 -3.31
C TYR A 240 -15.73 -6.83 -3.92
N THR A 241 -16.76 -6.13 -4.36
CA THR A 241 -18.02 -6.76 -4.75
C THR A 241 -18.45 -6.50 -6.19
N ALA A 242 -17.69 -5.77 -7.01
CA ALA A 242 -18.08 -5.43 -8.38
C ALA A 242 -17.30 -6.15 -9.47
N THR A 243 -17.91 -6.23 -10.62
CA THR A 243 -17.40 -6.83 -11.86
C THR A 243 -16.60 -5.82 -12.70
N ALA A 244 -15.53 -5.23 -12.21
CA ALA A 244 -14.69 -4.38 -13.03
C ALA A 244 -13.46 -5.14 -13.55
N ASN A 245 -12.99 -4.77 -14.72
CA ASN A 245 -11.84 -5.42 -15.38
C ASN A 245 -10.54 -4.68 -15.05
N ASN A 246 -10.13 -4.69 -13.80
CA ASN A 246 -8.99 -3.91 -13.31
C ASN A 246 -8.16 -4.69 -12.27
N TRP A 247 -7.02 -4.14 -11.89
CA TRP A 247 -6.03 -4.74 -11.01
C TRP A 247 -6.38 -4.57 -9.54
N GLU A 248 -6.88 -5.61 -8.89
CA GLU A 248 -7.12 -5.61 -7.45
C GLU A 248 -5.94 -6.25 -6.72
N ALA A 249 -5.37 -5.50 -5.77
CA ALA A 249 -4.16 -5.92 -5.10
C ALA A 249 -4.18 -5.60 -3.61
N ALA A 250 -3.87 -6.60 -2.79
CA ALA A 250 -3.69 -6.46 -1.35
C ALA A 250 -2.30 -6.95 -0.93
N GLY A 251 -1.53 -6.12 -0.24
CA GLY A 251 -0.21 -6.49 0.26
C GLY A 251 0.03 -6.05 1.69
N GLY A 252 0.75 -6.83 2.45
CA GLY A 252 1.11 -6.48 3.82
C GLY A 252 1.98 -5.22 3.91
N ILE A 253 2.76 -4.95 2.87
CA ILE A 253 3.58 -3.73 2.73
C ILE A 253 3.05 -2.89 1.56
N VAL A 254 2.97 -3.44 0.35
CA VAL A 254 2.60 -2.73 -0.87
C VAL A 254 1.43 -3.41 -1.56
N GLY A 255 0.36 -2.67 -1.87
CA GLY A 255 -0.73 -3.21 -2.67
C GLY A 255 -0.28 -3.53 -4.08
N PHE A 256 0.23 -2.54 -4.79
CA PHE A 256 0.58 -2.66 -6.21
C PHE A 256 1.86 -1.91 -6.58
N TYR A 257 2.78 -2.58 -7.26
CA TYR A 257 3.94 -1.97 -7.89
C TYR A 257 3.60 -1.57 -9.32
N ASP A 258 3.60 -0.28 -9.61
CA ASP A 258 3.33 0.29 -10.94
C ASP A 258 4.60 0.86 -11.61
N GLY A 259 5.75 0.38 -11.23
CA GLY A 259 7.02 0.78 -11.83
C GLY A 259 7.04 0.46 -13.33
N THR A 260 7.70 1.29 -14.13
CA THR A 260 7.91 1.05 -15.56
C THR A 260 9.27 0.44 -15.87
N ASP A 261 10.25 0.57 -14.96
CA ASP A 261 11.66 0.29 -15.23
C ASP A 261 12.39 -0.55 -14.16
N GLY A 262 11.66 -1.27 -13.30
CA GLY A 262 12.27 -2.05 -12.20
C GLY A 262 12.82 -1.19 -11.05
N THR A 263 12.53 0.09 -11.04
CA THR A 263 13.05 1.06 -10.06
C THR A 263 12.24 1.14 -8.77
N ALA A 264 11.06 0.49 -8.72
CA ALA A 264 10.32 0.34 -7.48
C ALA A 264 10.97 -0.75 -6.63
N VAL A 265 11.40 -0.41 -5.41
CA VAL A 265 12.11 -1.34 -4.52
C VAL A 265 11.47 -1.37 -3.15
N THR A 266 11.23 -2.56 -2.63
CA THR A 266 10.90 -2.80 -1.22
C THR A 266 11.96 -3.71 -0.62
N ASN A 267 12.65 -3.22 0.40
CA ASN A 267 13.77 -3.94 0.99
C ASN A 267 13.74 -3.90 2.52
N GLY A 268 14.08 -5.01 3.16
CA GLY A 268 14.17 -5.11 4.62
C GLY A 268 12.86 -4.93 5.39
N CYS A 269 11.71 -4.97 4.71
CA CYS A 269 10.42 -4.71 5.33
C CYS A 269 9.84 -5.97 6.00
N THR A 270 9.03 -5.76 7.04
CA THR A 270 8.38 -6.84 7.79
C THR A 270 6.87 -6.66 7.84
N ASN A 271 6.12 -7.71 7.50
CA ASN A 271 4.68 -7.77 7.73
C ASN A 271 4.34 -8.86 8.75
N SER A 272 3.67 -8.49 9.82
CA SER A 272 3.08 -9.42 10.80
C SER A 272 1.54 -9.38 10.84
N GLY A 273 0.92 -8.39 10.19
CA GLY A 273 -0.52 -8.28 10.02
C GLY A 273 -1.05 -9.29 9.00
N LYS A 274 -2.29 -9.70 9.16
CA LYS A 274 -2.97 -10.57 8.18
C LYS A 274 -3.30 -9.80 6.92
N VAL A 275 -3.19 -10.45 5.77
CA VAL A 275 -3.68 -9.94 4.49
C VAL A 275 -4.88 -10.77 4.07
N TRP A 276 -6.05 -10.17 4.10
CA TRP A 276 -7.33 -10.82 3.81
C TRP A 276 -8.02 -10.12 2.64
N ALA A 277 -8.03 -10.79 1.48
CA ALA A 277 -8.64 -10.25 0.27
C ALA A 277 -9.81 -11.13 -0.17
N THR A 278 -11.00 -10.55 -0.21
CA THR A 278 -12.19 -11.15 -0.82
C THR A 278 -12.60 -10.29 -2.00
N VAL A 279 -12.64 -10.88 -3.19
CA VAL A 279 -13.04 -10.18 -4.41
C VAL A 279 -14.16 -10.93 -5.12
N ASN A 280 -14.92 -10.22 -5.93
CA ASN A 280 -15.88 -10.79 -6.87
C ASN A 280 -15.55 -10.25 -8.26
N SER A 281 -14.41 -10.68 -8.80
CA SER A 281 -13.80 -10.08 -9.98
C SER A 281 -13.73 -11.05 -11.15
N SER A 282 -14.12 -10.55 -12.34
CA SER A 282 -13.91 -11.27 -13.62
C SER A 282 -12.47 -11.10 -14.14
N ASN A 283 -11.67 -10.28 -13.50
CA ASN A 283 -10.29 -9.96 -13.90
C ASN A 283 -9.33 -11.13 -13.62
N ALA A 284 -8.33 -11.26 -14.50
CA ALA A 284 -7.20 -12.18 -14.30
C ALA A 284 -6.06 -11.58 -13.45
N ASN A 285 -6.06 -10.26 -13.23
CA ASN A 285 -4.96 -9.56 -12.57
C ASN A 285 -5.36 -9.19 -11.13
N ILE A 286 -5.47 -10.19 -10.28
CA ILE A 286 -5.78 -10.05 -8.87
C ILE A 286 -4.75 -10.80 -8.04
N GLY A 287 -4.36 -10.24 -6.88
CA GLY A 287 -3.37 -10.88 -6.04
C GLY A 287 -3.35 -10.39 -4.60
N ALA A 288 -3.11 -11.32 -3.68
CA ALA A 288 -2.81 -11.02 -2.28
C ALA A 288 -1.43 -11.55 -1.91
N GLY A 289 -0.59 -10.72 -1.30
CA GLY A 289 0.75 -11.10 -0.87
C GLY A 289 1.11 -10.54 0.50
N GLY A 290 1.93 -11.27 1.24
CA GLY A 290 2.38 -10.83 2.56
C GLY A 290 3.23 -9.56 2.51
N ILE A 291 3.91 -9.33 1.39
CA ILE A 291 4.67 -8.10 1.11
C ILE A 291 4.00 -7.32 -0.02
N ALA A 292 3.80 -7.91 -1.17
CA ALA A 292 3.23 -7.24 -2.34
C ALA A 292 2.02 -7.99 -2.90
N GLY A 293 0.91 -7.30 -3.14
CA GLY A 293 -0.25 -7.91 -3.79
C GLY A 293 0.05 -8.27 -5.24
N ILE A 294 0.47 -7.29 -6.05
CA ILE A 294 0.89 -7.48 -7.44
C ILE A 294 2.16 -6.69 -7.72
N ILE A 295 3.10 -7.31 -8.41
CA ILE A 295 4.26 -6.64 -9.00
C ILE A 295 4.07 -6.58 -10.52
N LYS A 296 4.00 -5.37 -11.09
CA LYS A 296 4.08 -5.15 -12.52
C LYS A 296 5.52 -4.86 -12.97
N SER A 297 6.29 -4.17 -12.16
CA SER A 297 7.73 -3.94 -12.34
C SER A 297 8.34 -3.44 -11.03
N GLY A 298 9.37 -4.10 -10.54
CA GLY A 298 10.05 -3.72 -9.30
C GLY A 298 10.61 -4.92 -8.56
N ASN A 299 11.31 -4.64 -7.47
CA ASN A 299 12.05 -5.64 -6.70
C ASN A 299 11.53 -5.73 -5.26
N ALA A 300 11.29 -6.96 -4.83
CA ALA A 300 11.03 -7.27 -3.42
C ALA A 300 12.23 -8.05 -2.87
N THR A 301 13.00 -7.43 -1.97
CA THR A 301 14.26 -7.99 -1.49
C THR A 301 14.34 -8.03 0.03
N ASN A 302 14.84 -9.11 0.60
CA ASN A 302 15.14 -9.27 2.02
C ASN A 302 13.96 -8.95 2.97
N ASN A 303 12.72 -9.13 2.50
CA ASN A 303 11.55 -8.87 3.33
C ASN A 303 11.12 -10.12 4.08
N THR A 304 10.41 -9.92 5.18
CA THR A 304 9.84 -11.01 5.99
C THR A 304 8.34 -10.86 6.11
N ASN A 305 7.62 -11.95 5.86
CA ASN A 305 6.20 -12.05 6.14
C ASN A 305 5.93 -13.09 7.23
N ASP A 306 5.39 -12.66 8.36
CA ASP A 306 4.91 -13.49 9.47
C ASP A 306 3.39 -13.60 9.49
N GLY A 307 2.68 -12.71 8.78
CA GLY A 307 1.23 -12.65 8.72
C GLY A 307 0.64 -13.69 7.77
N ALA A 308 -0.56 -14.17 8.09
CA ALA A 308 -1.29 -15.06 7.19
C ALA A 308 -1.81 -14.28 5.97
N VAL A 309 -1.78 -14.91 4.80
CA VAL A 309 -2.27 -14.36 3.53
C VAL A 309 -3.43 -15.22 3.02
N TRP A 310 -4.57 -14.60 2.79
CA TRP A 310 -5.71 -15.27 2.21
C TRP A 310 -6.31 -14.47 1.06
N MET A 311 -6.53 -15.16 -0.07
CA MET A 311 -7.17 -14.60 -1.26
C MET A 311 -8.36 -15.46 -1.65
N HIS A 312 -9.53 -14.85 -1.76
CA HIS A 312 -10.75 -15.48 -2.23
C HIS A 312 -11.37 -14.71 -3.39
N ASN A 313 -11.70 -15.39 -4.48
CA ASN A 313 -12.53 -14.82 -5.54
C ASN A 313 -13.90 -15.49 -5.53
N ALA A 314 -14.92 -14.73 -5.18
CA ALA A 314 -16.31 -15.19 -5.16
C ALA A 314 -16.92 -15.40 -6.57
N GLN A 315 -16.19 -15.07 -7.64
CA GLN A 315 -16.63 -15.32 -9.00
C GLN A 315 -16.09 -16.66 -9.52
N ALA A 316 -17.00 -17.60 -9.78
CA ALA A 316 -16.67 -18.93 -10.25
C ALA A 316 -15.84 -18.93 -11.55
N GLY A 317 -14.83 -19.79 -11.62
CA GLY A 317 -13.99 -19.96 -12.79
C GLY A 317 -12.98 -18.83 -13.05
N LYS A 318 -12.78 -17.92 -12.08
CA LYS A 318 -11.88 -16.77 -12.22
C LYS A 318 -10.59 -16.93 -11.43
N SER A 319 -9.66 -16.00 -11.67
CA SER A 319 -8.33 -16.03 -11.06
C SER A 319 -8.38 -15.82 -9.56
N SER A 320 -7.45 -16.44 -8.83
CA SER A 320 -7.17 -16.16 -7.43
C SER A 320 -5.72 -16.52 -7.13
N TYR A 321 -4.87 -15.53 -6.80
CA TYR A 321 -3.44 -15.75 -6.57
C TYR A 321 -3.04 -15.25 -5.18
N ALA A 322 -2.50 -16.14 -4.36
CA ALA A 322 -1.97 -15.81 -3.04
C ALA A 322 -0.50 -16.19 -2.93
N GLY A 323 0.32 -15.29 -2.40
CA GLY A 323 1.73 -15.55 -2.13
C GLY A 323 2.16 -15.07 -0.75
N GLY A 324 3.02 -15.80 -0.08
CA GLY A 324 3.55 -15.38 1.21
C GLY A 324 4.34 -14.07 1.11
N ILE A 325 4.94 -13.81 -0.04
CA ILE A 325 5.63 -12.57 -0.38
C ILE A 325 4.87 -11.80 -1.47
N VAL A 326 4.65 -12.41 -2.63
CA VAL A 326 4.01 -11.75 -3.78
C VAL A 326 2.81 -12.56 -4.25
N GLY A 327 1.63 -11.93 -4.34
CA GLY A 327 0.43 -12.60 -4.86
C GLY A 327 0.58 -12.93 -6.35
N TYR A 328 0.89 -11.94 -7.17
CA TYR A 328 1.08 -12.10 -8.62
C TYR A 328 2.21 -11.23 -9.14
N ASP A 329 3.22 -11.84 -9.72
CA ASP A 329 4.27 -11.14 -10.47
C ASP A 329 3.90 -11.15 -11.96
N TYR A 330 3.34 -10.03 -12.40
CA TYR A 330 2.90 -9.80 -13.77
C TYR A 330 3.73 -8.71 -14.41
N ASN A 331 4.63 -9.08 -15.29
CA ASN A 331 5.38 -8.09 -16.04
C ASN A 331 5.43 -8.47 -17.54
N THR A 332 5.52 -7.46 -18.37
CA THR A 332 5.74 -7.61 -19.80
C THR A 332 7.19 -7.33 -20.20
N LYS A 333 8.09 -6.99 -19.23
CA LYS A 333 9.41 -6.41 -19.52
C LYS A 333 10.61 -7.07 -18.79
N ASP A 334 10.43 -8.23 -18.16
CA ASP A 334 11.49 -8.97 -17.43
C ASP A 334 12.30 -8.10 -16.43
N LYS A 335 11.63 -7.24 -15.65
CA LYS A 335 12.27 -6.31 -14.72
C LYS A 335 11.72 -6.44 -13.29
N SER A 336 11.50 -7.65 -12.82
CA SER A 336 11.19 -7.92 -11.43
C SER A 336 12.13 -8.97 -10.84
N ALA A 337 12.49 -8.80 -9.57
CA ALA A 337 13.22 -9.77 -8.79
C ALA A 337 12.61 -9.93 -7.40
N VAL A 338 12.47 -11.17 -6.96
CA VAL A 338 11.99 -11.55 -5.63
C VAL A 338 13.11 -12.34 -4.97
N THR A 339 13.94 -11.65 -4.16
CA THR A 339 15.22 -12.21 -3.71
C THR A 339 15.40 -12.11 -2.21
N GLY A 340 15.89 -13.17 -1.57
CA GLY A 340 16.25 -13.18 -0.15
C GLY A 340 15.07 -13.05 0.83
N ASN A 341 13.83 -13.20 0.36
CA ASN A 341 12.65 -13.02 1.19
C ASN A 341 12.33 -14.26 2.02
N VAL A 342 11.69 -14.05 3.18
CA VAL A 342 11.27 -15.12 4.10
C VAL A 342 9.77 -15.06 4.34
N ASN A 343 9.08 -16.17 4.15
CA ASN A 343 7.69 -16.32 4.55
C ASN A 343 7.55 -17.33 5.69
N ASN A 344 6.97 -16.90 6.81
CA ASN A 344 6.58 -17.72 7.96
C ASN A 344 5.07 -17.87 8.06
N GLY A 345 4.31 -17.01 7.39
CA GLY A 345 2.86 -16.97 7.45
C GLY A 345 2.19 -18.05 6.59
N ALA A 346 1.00 -18.49 7.00
CA ALA A 346 0.20 -19.38 6.19
C ALA A 346 -0.35 -18.66 4.94
N VAL A 347 -0.45 -19.37 3.83
CA VAL A 347 -0.91 -18.84 2.53
C VAL A 347 -2.06 -19.68 2.00
N GLN A 348 -3.15 -19.05 1.63
CA GLN A 348 -4.30 -19.75 1.04
C GLN A 348 -4.90 -18.98 -0.13
N ALA A 349 -5.15 -19.68 -1.24
CA ALA A 349 -5.95 -19.18 -2.36
C ALA A 349 -7.19 -20.05 -2.55
N THR A 350 -8.35 -19.40 -2.70
CA THR A 350 -9.64 -20.06 -2.95
C THR A 350 -10.43 -19.33 -4.02
N VAL A 351 -11.37 -20.03 -4.64
CA VAL A 351 -12.30 -19.47 -5.62
C VAL A 351 -13.65 -20.14 -5.43
N GLU A 352 -14.74 -19.45 -5.76
CA GLU A 352 -16.05 -20.10 -5.84
C GLU A 352 -16.09 -21.09 -7.01
N GLY A 353 -16.52 -22.33 -6.74
CA GLY A 353 -16.52 -23.40 -7.73
C GLY A 353 -15.11 -23.86 -8.14
N THR A 354 -14.90 -24.13 -9.43
CA THR A 354 -13.61 -24.57 -9.98
C THR A 354 -13.00 -23.54 -10.90
N SER A 355 -11.67 -23.38 -10.88
CA SER A 355 -10.94 -22.48 -11.78
C SER A 355 -9.62 -23.10 -12.20
N ALA A 356 -9.25 -22.93 -13.49
CA ALA A 356 -7.91 -23.25 -14.00
C ALA A 356 -6.85 -22.19 -13.66
N LEU A 357 -7.24 -21.08 -13.00
CA LEU A 357 -6.42 -19.93 -12.72
C LEU A 357 -6.29 -19.70 -11.21
N LEU A 358 -6.12 -20.76 -10.44
CA LEU A 358 -6.02 -20.76 -8.99
C LEU A 358 -4.62 -21.21 -8.58
N ALA A 359 -3.88 -20.33 -7.86
CA ALA A 359 -2.54 -20.67 -7.41
C ALA A 359 -2.19 -20.05 -6.04
N ALA A 360 -1.50 -20.83 -5.21
CA ALA A 360 -0.90 -20.37 -3.96
C ALA A 360 0.56 -20.81 -3.85
N GLY A 361 1.44 -19.90 -3.45
CA GLY A 361 2.84 -20.19 -3.21
C GLY A 361 3.35 -19.57 -1.92
N GLY A 362 4.25 -20.24 -1.24
CA GLY A 362 4.85 -19.71 -0.01
C GLY A 362 5.64 -18.43 -0.26
N ILE A 363 6.15 -18.21 -1.45
CA ILE A 363 6.81 -17.00 -1.90
C ILE A 363 5.93 -16.27 -2.92
N ILE A 364 5.62 -16.89 -4.06
CA ILE A 364 4.81 -16.26 -5.12
C ILE A 364 3.61 -17.14 -5.49
N GLY A 365 2.42 -16.55 -5.51
CA GLY A 365 1.22 -17.24 -5.98
C GLY A 365 1.31 -17.58 -7.47
N ARG A 366 1.50 -16.56 -8.33
CA ARG A 366 1.78 -16.72 -9.76
C ARG A 366 2.97 -15.87 -10.19
N ASN A 367 3.92 -16.50 -10.85
CA ASN A 367 5.13 -15.89 -11.39
C ASN A 367 5.14 -15.98 -12.92
N ASP A 368 4.85 -14.89 -13.61
CA ASP A 368 4.92 -14.84 -15.08
C ASP A 368 6.28 -14.32 -15.58
N VAL A 369 7.07 -13.60 -14.75
CA VAL A 369 8.20 -12.82 -15.26
C VAL A 369 9.43 -12.74 -14.34
N GLY A 370 9.27 -12.68 -13.02
CA GLY A 370 10.36 -12.41 -12.10
C GLY A 370 11.26 -13.62 -11.82
N ALA A 371 12.55 -13.35 -11.60
CA ALA A 371 13.43 -14.33 -11.00
C ALA A 371 13.18 -14.42 -9.48
N VAL A 372 13.03 -15.64 -8.98
CA VAL A 372 12.95 -15.95 -7.54
C VAL A 372 14.25 -16.58 -7.10
N SER A 373 14.96 -15.97 -6.15
CA SER A 373 16.23 -16.52 -5.67
C SER A 373 16.50 -16.27 -4.21
N GLY A 374 17.16 -17.20 -3.54
CA GLY A 374 17.56 -17.08 -2.14
C GLY A 374 16.39 -16.96 -1.15
N CYS A 375 15.18 -17.28 -1.57
CA CYS A 375 13.97 -17.14 -0.76
C CYS A 375 13.74 -18.37 0.14
N ARG A 376 13.02 -18.19 1.25
CA ARG A 376 12.69 -19.27 2.19
C ARG A 376 11.20 -19.24 2.53
N ASN A 377 10.56 -20.38 2.47
CA ASN A 377 9.21 -20.55 3.00
C ASN A 377 9.20 -21.56 4.15
N PHE A 378 8.57 -21.19 5.24
CA PHE A 378 8.29 -22.05 6.40
C PHE A 378 6.78 -22.12 6.70
N GLY A 379 5.98 -21.34 6.02
CA GLY A 379 4.53 -21.32 6.17
C GLY A 379 3.83 -22.48 5.50
N ALA A 380 2.61 -22.75 5.94
CA ALA A 380 1.71 -23.69 5.27
C ALA A 380 1.10 -23.04 4.01
N VAL A 381 1.01 -23.79 2.93
CA VAL A 381 0.40 -23.34 1.68
C VAL A 381 -0.80 -24.23 1.35
N ALA A 382 -1.95 -23.64 1.06
CA ALA A 382 -3.16 -24.37 0.71
C ALA A 382 -3.83 -23.80 -0.55
N CYS A 383 -4.09 -24.67 -1.52
CA CYS A 383 -4.77 -24.34 -2.75
C CYS A 383 -5.27 -25.61 -3.44
N ALA A 384 -6.49 -25.56 -3.98
CA ALA A 384 -7.09 -26.74 -4.60
C ALA A 384 -6.44 -27.14 -5.96
N LEU A 385 -5.72 -26.22 -6.63
CA LEU A 385 -5.15 -26.51 -7.94
C LEU A 385 -3.61 -26.43 -7.92
N HIS A 386 -3.02 -25.23 -7.91
CA HIS A 386 -1.58 -25.05 -8.02
C HIS A 386 -1.01 -24.56 -6.67
N ALA A 387 -0.70 -25.50 -5.79
CA ALA A 387 -0.08 -25.23 -4.50
C ALA A 387 1.40 -25.59 -4.52
N GLY A 388 2.29 -24.65 -4.24
CA GLY A 388 3.73 -24.89 -4.16
C GLY A 388 4.34 -24.24 -2.92
N ALA A 389 5.27 -24.93 -2.27
CA ALA A 389 5.94 -24.40 -1.08
C ALA A 389 6.68 -23.08 -1.37
N LEU A 390 7.19 -22.89 -2.58
CA LEU A 390 7.80 -21.64 -3.04
C LEU A 390 6.89 -20.92 -4.02
N VAL A 391 6.53 -21.53 -5.14
CA VAL A 391 5.74 -20.88 -6.19
C VAL A 391 4.54 -21.74 -6.58
N GLY A 392 3.34 -21.16 -6.60
CA GLY A 392 2.14 -21.87 -7.01
C GLY A 392 2.12 -22.17 -8.51
N TRP A 393 2.23 -21.15 -9.34
CA TRP A 393 2.33 -21.25 -10.81
C TRP A 393 3.57 -20.51 -11.31
N ASN A 394 4.50 -21.21 -11.96
CA ASN A 394 5.79 -20.65 -12.35
C ASN A 394 6.07 -20.71 -13.86
N LYS A 395 6.46 -19.57 -14.44
CA LYS A 395 6.94 -19.46 -15.83
C LYS A 395 8.41 -19.05 -15.95
N LYS A 396 9.09 -18.82 -14.83
CA LYS A 396 10.47 -18.31 -14.83
C LYS A 396 11.37 -19.15 -13.91
N SER A 397 12.53 -18.60 -13.53
CA SER A 397 13.45 -19.34 -12.68
C SER A 397 13.09 -19.22 -11.19
N VAL A 398 13.26 -20.32 -10.49
CA VAL A 398 13.29 -20.40 -9.01
C VAL A 398 14.62 -21.03 -8.63
N GLU A 399 15.48 -20.26 -7.98
CA GLU A 399 16.87 -20.67 -7.77
C GLU A 399 17.28 -20.53 -6.30
N ASP A 400 18.15 -21.41 -5.84
CA ASP A 400 18.86 -21.32 -4.54
C ASP A 400 17.94 -21.01 -3.36
N SER A 401 16.74 -21.56 -3.37
CA SER A 401 15.69 -21.26 -2.40
C SER A 401 15.38 -22.46 -1.51
N ALA A 402 14.85 -22.20 -0.29
CA ALA A 402 14.55 -23.26 0.67
C ALA A 402 13.03 -23.46 0.82
N ALA A 403 12.56 -24.67 0.58
CA ALA A 403 11.18 -25.08 0.72
C ALA A 403 10.97 -25.81 2.06
N GLY A 404 10.11 -25.28 2.90
CA GLY A 404 9.71 -25.86 4.19
C GLY A 404 8.21 -25.70 4.44
N GLY A 405 7.75 -25.98 5.66
CA GLY A 405 6.35 -25.90 6.04
C GLY A 405 5.51 -27.07 5.53
N SER A 406 4.36 -26.78 4.93
CA SER A 406 3.48 -27.82 4.37
C SER A 406 2.75 -27.34 3.10
N VAL A 407 2.36 -28.27 2.25
CA VAL A 407 1.53 -28.03 1.05
C VAL A 407 0.29 -28.91 1.12
N ASN A 408 -0.89 -28.30 1.12
CA ASN A 408 -2.19 -28.97 1.24
C ASN A 408 -2.24 -29.99 2.40
N GLY A 409 -1.69 -29.60 3.55
CA GLY A 409 -1.61 -30.44 4.76
C GLY A 409 -0.47 -31.48 4.77
N THR A 410 0.24 -31.67 3.65
CA THR A 410 1.42 -32.53 3.60
C THR A 410 2.65 -31.76 4.07
N ALA A 411 3.25 -32.16 5.17
CA ALA A 411 4.49 -31.57 5.66
C ALA A 411 5.65 -31.83 4.68
N LEU A 412 6.47 -30.81 4.44
CA LEU A 412 7.70 -30.98 3.68
C LEU A 412 8.75 -31.67 4.53
N THR A 413 9.54 -32.52 3.88
CA THR A 413 10.61 -33.32 4.46
C THR A 413 11.83 -33.28 3.55
N GLY A 414 12.98 -33.76 4.01
CA GLY A 414 14.18 -33.87 3.18
C GLY A 414 14.05 -34.77 1.93
N THR A 415 12.89 -35.44 1.76
CA THR A 415 12.66 -36.34 0.61
C THR A 415 11.61 -35.84 -0.38
N ASN A 416 10.63 -35.02 0.05
CA ASN A 416 9.52 -34.55 -0.82
C ASN A 416 9.56 -33.05 -1.14
N TYR A 417 10.47 -32.27 -0.53
CA TYR A 417 10.51 -30.82 -0.66
C TYR A 417 10.67 -30.33 -2.10
N ALA A 418 11.46 -31.01 -2.90
CA ALA A 418 11.74 -30.61 -4.28
C ALA A 418 10.50 -30.78 -5.19
N GLU A 419 9.73 -31.85 -4.99
CA GLU A 419 8.49 -32.12 -5.72
C GLU A 419 7.39 -31.11 -5.35
N LEU A 420 7.31 -30.71 -4.10
CA LEU A 420 6.30 -29.79 -3.59
C LEU A 420 6.74 -28.30 -3.64
N ALA A 421 7.94 -28.01 -4.12
CA ALA A 421 8.45 -26.64 -4.19
C ALA A 421 7.65 -25.77 -5.16
N VAL A 422 7.28 -26.29 -6.30
CA VAL A 422 6.51 -25.59 -7.35
C VAL A 422 5.24 -26.38 -7.69
N GLY A 423 4.08 -25.73 -7.55
CA GLY A 423 2.79 -26.38 -7.79
C GLY A 423 2.51 -26.68 -9.26
N PHE A 424 2.86 -25.77 -10.16
CA PHE A 424 2.77 -25.95 -11.60
C PHE A 424 3.89 -25.23 -12.34
N GLN A 425 4.64 -25.99 -13.14
CA GLN A 425 5.74 -25.48 -13.95
C GLN A 425 5.27 -25.27 -15.40
N ASP A 426 5.09 -24.00 -15.79
CA ASP A 426 4.60 -23.62 -17.13
C ASP A 426 5.73 -22.94 -17.91
N GLY A 427 6.66 -23.74 -18.40
CA GLY A 427 7.84 -23.28 -19.15
C GLY A 427 8.96 -22.67 -18.29
N GLY A 428 8.80 -22.59 -16.98
CA GLY A 428 9.84 -22.14 -16.05
C GLY A 428 10.83 -23.24 -15.66
N SER A 429 11.75 -22.92 -14.75
CA SER A 429 12.74 -23.85 -14.20
C SER A 429 12.88 -23.72 -12.70
N SER A 430 13.41 -24.74 -12.04
CA SER A 430 13.82 -24.69 -10.66
C SER A 430 15.17 -25.38 -10.46
N SER A 431 16.07 -24.77 -9.72
CA SER A 431 17.42 -25.32 -9.41
C SER A 431 17.90 -24.87 -8.03
N GLY A 432 18.83 -25.61 -7.45
CA GLY A 432 19.39 -25.26 -6.13
C GLY A 432 18.36 -25.21 -5.00
N ILE A 433 17.22 -25.90 -5.15
CA ILE A 433 16.21 -25.94 -4.10
C ILE A 433 16.70 -26.83 -2.96
N THR A 434 16.55 -26.38 -1.74
CA THR A 434 16.94 -27.09 -0.52
C THR A 434 15.74 -27.32 0.40
N PHE A 435 15.85 -28.29 1.28
CA PHE A 435 14.89 -28.44 2.37
C PHE A 435 15.19 -27.40 3.45
N GLY A 436 14.17 -26.62 3.83
CA GLY A 436 14.25 -25.58 4.84
C GLY A 436 13.58 -26.02 6.15
N GLU A 437 14.36 -26.13 7.22
CA GLU A 437 13.83 -26.24 8.58
C GLU A 437 13.84 -24.85 9.24
N LYS A 438 12.78 -24.56 10.06
CA LYS A 438 12.63 -23.30 10.78
C LYS A 438 13.50 -23.27 12.01
#